data_a3f9fb366f8939fa3785d863d70cd5c1
#
_entry.id   a3f9fb366f8939fa3785d863d70cd5c1
#
_cell.length_a   1.000
_cell.length_b   1.000
_cell.length_c   1.000
_cell.angle_alpha   90.00
_cell.angle_beta   90.00
_cell.angle_gamma   90.00
#
_symmetry.space_group_name_H-M   'P 1'
#
loop_
_entity.id
_entity.type
_entity.pdbx_description
1 polymer ?
#
loop_
_entity_poly.entity_id
_entity_poly.type
_entity_poly.pdbx_seq_one_letter_code
_entity_poly.pdbx_strand_id
1 'polypeptide(L)'
;RQCMQCFPGRFASLGMVDYDAPDAAERIRREVEENNLAGLRIPASTTNEAVWTTVGELGIMASLSGRIAGDGVEAYIKRFPQVQFRIEHMGFPDLNQSPDAPDYQRLMGYAAYPNVYLMLSGLYAFGVEHPYREVTPFVKRALECFGPEQLMWGSDFPRVSGWETCEMTLALPHTWDFLSETDLEWIFGKTALSIFEFDS
;
A
#
# COMPACT_ATOMS: atom_id res chain seq x y z
N ARG A 1 -10.34 14.87 -5.07
CA ARG A 1 -10.29 16.17 -5.77
C ARG A 1 -10.61 17.34 -4.84
N GLN A 2 -11.72 17.30 -4.10
CA GLN A 2 -12.10 18.41 -3.21
C GLN A 2 -11.05 18.69 -2.12
N CYS A 3 -10.51 17.66 -1.46
CA CYS A 3 -9.46 17.84 -0.45
C CYS A 3 -8.20 18.48 -1.04
N MET A 4 -7.77 18.06 -2.24
CA MET A 4 -6.61 18.66 -2.91
C MET A 4 -6.82 20.13 -3.28
N GLN A 5 -8.05 20.50 -3.62
CA GLN A 5 -8.40 21.90 -3.91
C GLN A 5 -8.48 22.77 -2.63
N CYS A 6 -9.02 22.21 -1.55
CA CYS A 6 -9.15 22.95 -0.28
C CYS A 6 -7.82 23.04 0.49
N PHE A 7 -6.92 22.07 0.31
CA PHE A 7 -5.65 21.96 1.02
C PHE A 7 -4.53 21.59 0.03
N PRO A 8 -4.11 22.52 -0.83
CA PRO A 8 -3.08 22.27 -1.82
C PRO A 8 -1.81 21.74 -1.16
N GLY A 9 -1.13 20.81 -1.81
CA GLY A 9 0.13 20.22 -1.35
C GLY A 9 0.06 19.30 -0.13
N ARG A 10 -1.15 19.10 0.46
CA ARG A 10 -1.31 18.24 1.64
C ARG A 10 -1.81 16.84 1.33
N PHE A 11 -2.22 16.58 0.10
CA PHE A 11 -2.80 15.31 -0.33
C PHE A 11 -2.23 14.86 -1.65
N ALA A 12 -1.85 13.59 -1.72
CA ALA A 12 -1.62 12.86 -2.97
C ALA A 12 -2.81 11.92 -3.19
N SER A 13 -3.42 11.95 -4.35
CA SER A 13 -4.63 11.17 -4.64
C SER A 13 -4.34 9.97 -5.52
N LEU A 14 -4.98 8.85 -5.19
CA LEU A 14 -5.04 7.68 -6.06
C LEU A 14 -6.45 7.53 -6.63
N GLY A 15 -6.53 7.16 -7.91
CA GLY A 15 -7.79 6.90 -8.59
C GLY A 15 -8.08 5.42 -8.77
N MET A 16 -9.26 5.14 -9.34
CA MET A 16 -9.66 3.81 -9.80
C MET A 16 -10.43 3.97 -11.10
N VAL A 17 -10.27 3.00 -12.00
CA VAL A 17 -11.08 2.86 -13.21
C VAL A 17 -11.62 1.44 -13.29
N ASP A 18 -12.47 1.18 -14.27
CA ASP A 18 -12.81 -0.19 -14.66
C ASP A 18 -11.63 -0.78 -15.45
N TYR A 19 -10.82 -1.60 -14.81
CA TYR A 19 -9.61 -2.18 -15.39
C TYR A 19 -9.88 -3.28 -16.44
N ASP A 20 -11.09 -3.81 -16.48
CA ASP A 20 -11.51 -4.80 -17.47
C ASP A 20 -12.15 -4.16 -18.71
N ALA A 21 -12.39 -2.86 -18.67
CA ALA A 21 -12.96 -2.12 -19.81
C ALA A 21 -11.99 -2.13 -21.02
N PRO A 22 -12.49 -2.25 -22.26
CA PRO A 22 -11.68 -2.20 -23.47
C PRO A 22 -10.86 -0.91 -23.62
N ASP A 23 -11.36 0.20 -23.08
CA ASP A 23 -10.78 1.55 -23.09
C ASP A 23 -10.09 1.92 -21.76
N ALA A 24 -9.73 0.91 -20.92
CA ALA A 24 -9.13 1.15 -19.60
C ALA A 24 -7.88 2.04 -19.69
N ALA A 25 -6.99 1.83 -20.66
CA ALA A 25 -5.78 2.62 -20.86
C ALA A 25 -6.09 4.10 -21.12
N GLU A 26 -7.08 4.41 -21.94
CA GLU A 26 -7.51 5.78 -22.25
C GLU A 26 -8.14 6.45 -21.03
N ARG A 27 -8.96 5.70 -20.29
CA ARG A 27 -9.57 6.18 -19.03
C ARG A 27 -8.49 6.51 -17.99
N ILE A 28 -7.48 5.66 -17.84
CA ILE A 28 -6.36 5.91 -16.92
C ILE A 28 -5.67 7.23 -17.27
N ARG A 29 -5.28 7.43 -18.52
CA ARG A 29 -4.61 8.66 -18.95
C ARG A 29 -5.44 9.90 -18.64
N ARG A 30 -6.72 9.86 -19.00
CA ARG A 30 -7.64 10.95 -18.75
C ARG A 30 -7.82 11.23 -17.26
N GLU A 31 -8.09 10.21 -16.45
CA GLU A 31 -8.27 10.38 -14.99
C GLU A 31 -7.03 10.91 -14.30
N VAL A 32 -5.85 10.44 -14.70
CA VAL A 32 -4.58 10.93 -14.16
C VAL A 32 -4.38 12.40 -14.51
N GLU A 33 -4.58 12.80 -15.76
CA GLU A 33 -4.41 14.19 -16.22
C GLU A 33 -5.45 15.13 -15.60
N GLU A 34 -6.74 14.80 -15.70
CA GLU A 34 -7.83 15.67 -15.24
C GLU A 34 -7.90 15.85 -13.72
N ASN A 35 -7.43 14.85 -12.96
CA ASN A 35 -7.51 14.84 -11.51
C ASN A 35 -6.15 14.95 -10.81
N ASN A 36 -5.06 15.08 -11.55
CA ASN A 36 -3.68 15.15 -11.04
C ASN A 36 -3.41 13.99 -10.05
N LEU A 37 -3.66 12.76 -10.50
CA LEU A 37 -3.51 11.59 -9.65
C LEU A 37 -2.05 11.19 -9.53
N ALA A 38 -1.58 10.91 -8.33
CA ALA A 38 -0.25 10.36 -8.06
C ALA A 38 -0.15 8.87 -8.38
N GLY A 39 -1.28 8.19 -8.57
CA GLY A 39 -1.32 6.77 -8.86
C GLY A 39 -2.73 6.20 -8.94
N LEU A 40 -2.78 4.88 -8.99
CA LEU A 40 -4.02 4.11 -9.09
C LEU A 40 -4.08 3.01 -8.03
N ARG A 41 -5.27 2.74 -7.52
CA ARG A 41 -5.56 1.56 -6.73
C ARG A 41 -5.99 0.43 -7.64
N ILE A 42 -5.12 -0.55 -7.86
CA ILE A 42 -5.28 -1.62 -8.85
C ILE A 42 -5.49 -2.95 -8.13
N PRO A 43 -6.53 -3.74 -8.45
CA PRO A 43 -6.63 -5.12 -7.94
C PRO A 43 -5.40 -5.93 -8.34
N ALA A 44 -4.80 -6.64 -7.39
CA ALA A 44 -3.61 -7.47 -7.65
C ALA A 44 -3.88 -8.60 -8.67
N SER A 45 -5.15 -8.92 -8.89
CA SER A 45 -5.61 -9.90 -9.89
C SER A 45 -5.71 -9.34 -11.31
N THR A 46 -5.47 -8.03 -11.52
CA THR A 46 -5.57 -7.42 -12.85
C THR A 46 -4.53 -7.99 -13.80
N THR A 47 -5.00 -8.56 -14.92
CA THR A 47 -4.15 -9.16 -15.97
C THR A 47 -4.16 -8.37 -17.28
N ASN A 48 -4.86 -7.23 -17.32
CA ASN A 48 -4.94 -6.39 -18.50
C ASN A 48 -3.59 -5.70 -18.78
N GLU A 49 -2.87 -6.18 -19.79
CA GLU A 49 -1.55 -5.66 -20.18
C GLU A 49 -1.56 -4.18 -20.55
N ALA A 50 -2.66 -3.67 -21.14
CA ALA A 50 -2.78 -2.27 -21.50
C ALA A 50 -2.79 -1.37 -20.26
N VAL A 51 -3.39 -1.82 -19.14
CA VAL A 51 -3.37 -1.13 -17.84
C VAL A 51 -1.93 -1.00 -17.34
N TRP A 52 -1.21 -2.12 -17.25
CA TRP A 52 0.16 -2.14 -16.72
C TRP A 52 1.15 -1.35 -17.59
N THR A 53 1.00 -1.46 -18.91
CA THR A 53 1.81 -0.67 -19.86
C THR A 53 1.56 0.82 -19.63
N THR A 54 0.30 1.25 -19.50
CA THR A 54 -0.06 2.65 -19.28
C THR A 54 0.47 3.18 -17.95
N VAL A 55 0.34 2.39 -16.87
CA VAL A 55 0.90 2.75 -15.55
C VAL A 55 2.42 2.91 -15.65
N GLY A 56 3.10 2.00 -16.35
CA GLY A 56 4.54 2.06 -16.57
C GLY A 56 4.99 3.26 -17.38
N GLU A 57 4.25 3.64 -18.44
CA GLU A 57 4.53 4.80 -19.26
C GLU A 57 4.31 6.13 -18.53
N LEU A 58 3.28 6.18 -17.67
CA LEU A 58 2.98 7.35 -16.87
C LEU A 58 3.91 7.47 -15.64
N GLY A 59 4.58 6.40 -15.23
CA GLY A 59 5.46 6.37 -14.07
C GLY A 59 4.73 6.64 -12.73
N ILE A 60 3.41 6.42 -12.68
CA ILE A 60 2.57 6.66 -11.52
C ILE A 60 2.57 5.47 -10.56
N MET A 61 2.21 5.69 -9.29
CA MET A 61 2.11 4.62 -8.31
C MET A 61 1.03 3.59 -8.65
N ALA A 62 1.35 2.31 -8.45
CA ALA A 62 0.40 1.19 -8.44
C ALA A 62 0.14 0.72 -7.00
N SER A 63 -0.99 1.09 -6.40
CA SER A 63 -1.41 0.60 -5.10
C SER A 63 -2.20 -0.69 -5.28
N LEU A 64 -1.59 -1.80 -4.89
CA LEU A 64 -2.12 -3.16 -5.11
C LEU A 64 -3.13 -3.52 -4.03
N SER A 65 -4.38 -3.72 -4.42
CA SER A 65 -5.45 -4.11 -3.52
C SER A 65 -5.81 -5.59 -3.64
N GLY A 66 -6.26 -6.16 -2.53
CA GLY A 66 -6.59 -7.58 -2.44
C GLY A 66 -5.38 -8.47 -2.15
N ARG A 67 -5.64 -9.77 -2.03
CA ARG A 67 -4.59 -10.74 -1.75
C ARG A 67 -3.67 -10.89 -2.97
N ILE A 68 -2.38 -10.79 -2.74
CA ILE A 68 -1.39 -11.06 -3.78
C ILE A 68 -1.20 -12.58 -3.85
N ALA A 69 -1.74 -13.19 -4.91
CA ALA A 69 -1.63 -14.61 -5.16
C ALA A 69 -0.76 -14.88 -6.39
N GLY A 70 0.21 -15.78 -6.25
CA GLY A 70 1.08 -16.18 -7.36
C GLY A 70 2.10 -15.12 -7.80
N ASP A 71 2.68 -15.32 -8.96
CA ASP A 71 3.84 -14.54 -9.45
C ASP A 71 3.43 -13.43 -10.46
N GLY A 72 2.13 -13.25 -10.71
CA GLY A 72 1.63 -12.34 -11.76
C GLY A 72 2.08 -10.89 -11.58
N VAL A 73 2.00 -10.38 -10.37
CA VAL A 73 2.40 -9.00 -10.04
C VAL A 73 3.92 -8.82 -10.14
N GLU A 74 4.71 -9.83 -9.79
CA GLU A 74 6.17 -9.76 -9.81
C GLU A 74 6.73 -9.45 -11.20
N ALA A 75 6.09 -9.97 -12.25
CA ALA A 75 6.48 -9.68 -13.62
C ALA A 75 6.37 -8.19 -13.95
N TYR A 76 5.34 -7.51 -13.46
CA TYR A 76 5.14 -6.07 -13.66
C TYR A 76 6.09 -5.24 -12.80
N ILE A 77 6.35 -5.65 -11.55
CA ILE A 77 7.35 -5.02 -10.68
C ILE A 77 8.73 -4.99 -11.35
N LYS A 78 9.16 -6.12 -11.91
CA LYS A 78 10.44 -6.24 -12.64
C LYS A 78 10.47 -5.43 -13.93
N ARG A 79 9.36 -5.41 -14.65
CA ARG A 79 9.24 -4.74 -15.95
C ARG A 79 9.23 -3.22 -15.84
N PHE A 80 8.69 -2.67 -14.76
CA PHE A 80 8.50 -1.24 -14.56
C PHE A 80 9.20 -0.75 -13.27
N PRO A 81 10.54 -0.73 -13.23
CA PRO A 81 11.28 -0.32 -12.03
C PRO A 81 11.06 1.14 -11.63
N GLN A 82 10.56 1.99 -12.55
CA GLN A 82 10.19 3.38 -12.30
C GLN A 82 8.84 3.54 -11.60
N VAL A 83 8.00 2.49 -11.59
CA VAL A 83 6.70 2.49 -10.91
C VAL A 83 6.91 2.11 -9.46
N GLN A 84 6.34 2.89 -8.54
CA GLN A 84 6.29 2.54 -7.12
C GLN A 84 5.09 1.62 -6.90
N PHE A 85 5.33 0.41 -6.40
CA PHE A 85 4.29 -0.56 -6.08
C PHE A 85 4.03 -0.54 -4.57
N ARG A 86 2.81 -0.25 -4.15
CA ARG A 86 2.40 -0.27 -2.76
C ARG A 86 1.42 -1.40 -2.51
N ILE A 87 1.76 -2.33 -1.63
CA ILE A 87 0.89 -3.44 -1.24
C ILE A 87 0.02 -3.01 -0.07
N GLU A 88 -1.29 -3.00 -0.25
CA GLU A 88 -2.25 -2.60 0.77
C GLU A 88 -2.46 -3.68 1.83
N HIS A 89 -2.78 -3.26 3.06
CA HIS A 89 -3.24 -4.11 4.16
C HIS A 89 -2.35 -5.34 4.40
N MET A 90 -1.03 -5.14 4.35
CA MET A 90 -0.05 -6.21 4.55
C MET A 90 -0.25 -7.43 3.61
N GLY A 91 -0.92 -7.22 2.46
CA GLY A 91 -1.27 -8.27 1.51
C GLY A 91 -2.32 -9.26 2.03
N PHE A 92 -3.08 -8.91 3.07
CA PHE A 92 -4.09 -9.74 3.72
C PHE A 92 -3.54 -11.08 4.23
N PRO A 93 -2.70 -11.08 5.28
CA PRO A 93 -2.14 -12.30 5.83
C PRO A 93 -3.25 -13.22 6.36
N ASP A 94 -3.05 -14.53 6.23
CA ASP A 94 -3.90 -15.53 6.88
C ASP A 94 -3.41 -15.77 8.31
N LEU A 95 -4.10 -15.20 9.28
CA LEU A 95 -3.73 -15.30 10.71
C LEU A 95 -3.89 -16.70 11.30
N ASN A 96 -4.51 -17.64 10.59
CA ASN A 96 -4.51 -19.05 10.98
C ASN A 96 -3.19 -19.77 10.67
N GLN A 97 -2.29 -19.09 9.96
CA GLN A 97 -0.97 -19.59 9.60
C GLN A 97 0.13 -18.87 10.38
N SER A 98 1.34 -19.42 10.31
CA SER A 98 2.54 -18.72 10.80
C SER A 98 2.98 -17.62 9.84
N PRO A 99 3.64 -16.54 10.32
CA PRO A 99 4.34 -15.58 9.46
C PRO A 99 5.42 -16.23 8.56
N ASP A 100 5.84 -17.45 8.89
CA ASP A 100 6.79 -18.24 8.08
C ASP A 100 6.10 -19.14 7.04
N ALA A 101 4.77 -19.09 6.93
CA ALA A 101 4.03 -19.84 5.93
C ALA A 101 4.42 -19.41 4.51
N PRO A 102 4.44 -20.33 3.53
CA PRO A 102 4.93 -20.06 2.18
C PRO A 102 4.31 -18.85 1.50
N ASP A 103 3.01 -18.62 1.68
CA ASP A 103 2.31 -17.48 1.06
C ASP A 103 2.79 -16.14 1.60
N TYR A 104 2.96 -16.03 2.93
CA TYR A 104 3.46 -14.79 3.53
C TYR A 104 4.96 -14.60 3.26
N GLN A 105 5.73 -15.68 3.25
CA GLN A 105 7.15 -15.63 2.87
C GLN A 105 7.35 -15.18 1.41
N ARG A 106 6.47 -15.58 0.50
CA ARG A 106 6.50 -15.09 -0.88
C ARG A 106 6.26 -13.58 -0.93
N LEU A 107 5.28 -13.08 -0.17
CA LEU A 107 5.03 -11.66 -0.04
C LEU A 107 6.25 -10.92 0.53
N MET A 108 6.88 -11.46 1.55
CA MET A 108 8.10 -10.90 2.14
C MET A 108 9.26 -10.85 1.13
N GLY A 109 9.30 -11.77 0.19
CA GLY A 109 10.28 -11.78 -0.91
C GLY A 109 10.24 -10.53 -1.80
N TYR A 110 9.12 -9.81 -1.84
CA TYR A 110 9.01 -8.55 -2.57
C TYR A 110 9.86 -7.42 -1.96
N ALA A 111 10.31 -7.54 -0.73
CA ALA A 111 11.25 -6.61 -0.11
C ALA A 111 12.59 -6.49 -0.88
N ALA A 112 12.93 -7.48 -1.71
CA ALA A 112 14.11 -7.43 -2.59
C ALA A 112 13.99 -6.37 -3.70
N TYR A 113 12.81 -5.83 -3.97
CA TYR A 113 12.57 -4.81 -4.98
C TYR A 113 12.52 -3.42 -4.34
N PRO A 114 13.41 -2.50 -4.70
CA PRO A 114 13.49 -1.19 -4.07
C PRO A 114 12.31 -0.27 -4.39
N ASN A 115 11.50 -0.65 -5.38
CA ASN A 115 10.27 0.05 -5.79
C ASN A 115 8.99 -0.58 -5.21
N VAL A 116 9.10 -1.47 -4.22
CA VAL A 116 7.95 -2.10 -3.54
C VAL A 116 7.87 -1.65 -2.10
N TYR A 117 6.69 -1.25 -1.68
CA TYR A 117 6.35 -0.79 -0.34
C TYR A 117 5.19 -1.60 0.23
N LEU A 118 5.22 -1.84 1.53
CA LEU A 118 4.16 -2.55 2.23
C LEU A 118 3.42 -1.61 3.18
N MET A 119 2.09 -1.56 3.07
CA MET A 119 1.27 -0.71 3.92
C MET A 119 0.75 -1.49 5.13
N LEU A 120 1.15 -1.04 6.32
CA LEU A 120 0.61 -1.50 7.59
C LEU A 120 -0.73 -0.79 7.83
N SER A 121 -1.81 -1.38 7.39
CA SER A 121 -3.15 -0.78 7.43
C SER A 121 -4.24 -1.84 7.42
N GLY A 122 -5.48 -1.44 7.70
CA GLY A 122 -6.64 -2.32 7.61
C GLY A 122 -6.61 -3.49 8.58
N LEU A 123 -5.92 -3.38 9.73
CA LEU A 123 -5.73 -4.50 10.67
C LEU A 123 -7.05 -5.02 11.21
N TYR A 124 -8.07 -4.16 11.35
CA TYR A 124 -9.42 -4.51 11.73
C TYR A 124 -10.11 -5.48 10.74
N ALA A 125 -9.63 -5.57 9.50
CA ALA A 125 -10.25 -6.41 8.48
C ALA A 125 -9.82 -7.88 8.56
N PHE A 126 -8.74 -8.18 9.25
CA PHE A 126 -8.22 -9.54 9.44
C PHE A 126 -7.84 -9.86 10.88
N GLY A 127 -7.60 -8.85 11.74
CA GLY A 127 -7.44 -9.01 13.18
C GLY A 127 -8.79 -9.25 13.90
N VAL A 128 -8.75 -9.81 15.10
CA VAL A 128 -9.95 -10.14 15.87
C VAL A 128 -10.46 -8.92 16.64
N GLU A 129 -9.60 -8.30 17.45
CA GLU A 129 -9.96 -7.20 18.32
C GLU A 129 -8.73 -6.31 18.57
N HIS A 130 -8.96 -4.98 18.61
CA HIS A 130 -7.89 -4.04 18.99
C HIS A 130 -7.28 -4.41 20.35
N PRO A 131 -5.96 -4.42 20.51
CA PRO A 131 -4.91 -3.94 19.63
C PRO A 131 -4.31 -4.99 18.64
N TYR A 132 -5.07 -5.93 18.16
CA TYR A 132 -4.72 -6.92 17.12
C TYR A 132 -3.40 -7.66 17.40
N ARG A 133 -3.25 -8.22 18.59
CA ARG A 133 -2.02 -8.88 19.05
C ARG A 133 -1.59 -10.04 18.19
N GLU A 134 -2.54 -10.73 17.58
CA GLU A 134 -2.34 -11.82 16.63
C GLU A 134 -1.69 -11.38 15.33
N VAL A 135 -1.80 -10.10 14.98
CA VAL A 135 -1.13 -9.51 13.78
C VAL A 135 0.32 -9.15 14.06
N THR A 136 0.69 -8.93 15.34
CA THR A 136 2.03 -8.50 15.74
C THR A 136 3.18 -9.35 15.16
N PRO A 137 3.13 -10.69 15.13
CA PRO A 137 4.18 -11.51 14.53
C PRO A 137 4.38 -11.24 13.03
N PHE A 138 3.30 -10.95 12.31
CA PHE A 138 3.34 -10.62 10.90
C PHE A 138 3.95 -9.24 10.65
N VAL A 139 3.64 -8.25 11.50
CA VAL A 139 4.27 -6.92 11.44
C VAL A 139 5.77 -7.01 11.73
N LYS A 140 6.20 -7.78 12.74
CA LYS A 140 7.61 -8.03 13.02
C LYS A 140 8.32 -8.62 11.81
N ARG A 141 7.72 -9.63 11.18
CA ARG A 141 8.28 -10.25 9.99
C ARG A 141 8.36 -9.27 8.82
N ALA A 142 7.36 -8.42 8.63
CA ALA A 142 7.38 -7.37 7.63
C ALA A 142 8.52 -6.37 7.88
N LEU A 143 8.72 -5.94 9.13
CA LEU A 143 9.81 -5.05 9.50
C LEU A 143 11.20 -5.67 9.24
N GLU A 144 11.38 -6.95 9.61
CA GLU A 144 12.63 -7.69 9.37
C GLU A 144 12.98 -7.78 7.87
N CYS A 145 11.99 -7.93 7.01
CA CYS A 145 12.22 -8.13 5.57
C CYS A 145 12.30 -6.81 4.79
N PHE A 146 11.35 -5.90 5.00
CA PHE A 146 11.24 -4.63 4.27
C PHE A 146 12.08 -3.50 4.87
N GLY A 147 12.40 -3.58 6.16
CA GLY A 147 12.91 -2.41 6.89
C GLY A 147 11.86 -1.29 6.99
N PRO A 148 12.09 -0.28 7.86
CA PRO A 148 11.11 0.79 8.07
C PRO A 148 10.94 1.70 6.84
N GLU A 149 11.96 1.79 5.98
CA GLU A 149 12.00 2.67 4.80
C GLU A 149 11.10 2.18 3.64
N GLN A 150 10.70 0.91 3.65
CA GLN A 150 9.73 0.36 2.69
C GLN A 150 8.38 0.06 3.35
N LEU A 151 8.17 0.47 4.60
CA LEU A 151 6.90 0.33 5.32
C LEU A 151 6.17 1.69 5.40
N MET A 152 4.84 1.66 5.29
CA MET A 152 3.99 2.84 5.47
C MET A 152 2.82 2.52 6.39
N TRP A 153 2.49 3.44 7.29
CA TRP A 153 1.25 3.37 8.05
C TRP A 153 0.07 3.91 7.23
N GLY A 154 -1.09 3.29 7.39
CA GLY A 154 -2.35 3.77 6.84
C GLY A 154 -3.51 3.52 7.81
N SER A 155 -4.24 4.57 8.16
CA SER A 155 -5.40 4.46 9.04
C SER A 155 -6.58 3.73 8.41
N ASP A 156 -6.64 3.70 7.09
CA ASP A 156 -7.81 3.24 6.32
C ASP A 156 -9.11 4.03 6.66
N PHE A 157 -8.95 5.30 7.09
CA PHE A 157 -10.07 6.20 7.33
C PHE A 157 -10.74 6.59 5.98
N PRO A 158 -12.06 6.66 5.89
CA PRO A 158 -13.05 6.54 6.98
C PRO A 158 -13.54 5.11 7.26
N ARG A 159 -13.07 4.10 6.54
CA ARG A 159 -13.59 2.74 6.66
C ARG A 159 -13.37 2.15 8.07
N VAL A 160 -12.23 2.43 8.68
CA VAL A 160 -11.89 1.97 10.03
C VAL A 160 -12.87 2.45 11.11
N SER A 161 -13.58 3.55 10.90
CA SER A 161 -14.49 4.16 11.90
C SER A 161 -15.64 3.26 12.37
N GLY A 162 -15.88 2.14 11.70
CA GLY A 162 -16.84 1.12 12.14
C GLY A 162 -16.30 0.19 13.24
N TRP A 163 -15.00 0.25 13.54
CA TRP A 163 -14.32 -0.65 14.47
C TRP A 163 -13.53 0.10 15.55
N GLU A 164 -12.87 1.19 15.19
CA GLU A 164 -12.01 1.95 16.09
C GLU A 164 -11.99 3.45 15.74
N THR A 165 -11.57 4.28 16.71
CA THR A 165 -11.40 5.71 16.48
C THR A 165 -10.09 6.02 15.74
N CYS A 166 -9.98 7.22 15.17
CA CYS A 166 -8.75 7.67 14.54
C CYS A 166 -7.57 7.68 15.53
N GLU A 167 -7.82 8.09 16.77
CA GLU A 167 -6.82 8.12 17.84
C GLU A 167 -6.32 6.72 18.16
N MET A 168 -7.20 5.72 18.28
CA MET A 168 -6.82 4.32 18.50
C MET A 168 -5.95 3.81 17.37
N THR A 169 -6.35 4.07 16.13
CA THR A 169 -5.59 3.68 14.93
C THR A 169 -4.18 4.28 14.95
N LEU A 170 -4.05 5.58 15.23
CA LEU A 170 -2.76 6.28 15.26
C LEU A 170 -1.88 5.85 16.44
N ALA A 171 -2.48 5.51 17.58
CA ALA A 171 -1.74 5.08 18.77
C ALA A 171 -1.20 3.64 18.65
N LEU A 172 -1.81 2.79 17.81
CA LEU A 172 -1.50 1.37 17.75
C LEU A 172 -0.01 1.06 17.50
N PRO A 173 0.67 1.63 16.48
CA PRO A 173 2.09 1.34 16.24
C PRO A 173 3.00 1.74 17.42
N HIS A 174 2.64 2.74 18.22
CA HIS A 174 3.39 3.13 19.41
C HIS A 174 3.28 2.12 20.57
N THR A 175 2.37 1.14 20.48
CA THR A 175 2.27 0.05 21.45
C THR A 175 3.19 -1.12 21.14
N TRP A 176 3.86 -1.12 19.98
CA TRP A 176 4.76 -2.18 19.54
C TRP A 176 6.18 -1.91 20.03
N ASP A 177 6.62 -2.63 21.06
CA ASP A 177 7.90 -2.49 21.73
C ASP A 177 9.15 -2.80 20.88
N PHE A 178 8.93 -3.39 19.72
CA PHE A 178 9.97 -3.71 18.73
C PHE A 178 10.24 -2.60 17.70
N LEU A 179 9.42 -1.54 17.68
CA LEU A 179 9.66 -0.36 16.85
C LEU A 179 10.44 0.71 17.63
N SER A 180 11.54 1.17 17.08
CA SER A 180 12.24 2.35 17.57
C SER A 180 11.53 3.65 17.14
N GLU A 181 11.88 4.77 17.76
CA GLU A 181 11.40 6.09 17.33
C GLU A 181 11.74 6.37 15.87
N THR A 182 12.93 5.97 15.43
CA THR A 182 13.36 6.12 14.03
C THR A 182 12.51 5.28 13.09
N ASP A 183 12.13 4.05 13.46
CA ASP A 183 11.24 3.22 12.65
C ASP A 183 9.85 3.86 12.51
N LEU A 184 9.33 4.40 13.60
CA LEU A 184 8.06 5.13 13.61
C LEU A 184 8.09 6.37 12.71
N GLU A 185 9.18 7.14 12.70
CA GLU A 185 9.33 8.29 11.81
C GLU A 185 9.26 7.89 10.33
N TRP A 186 9.92 6.78 9.95
CA TRP A 186 9.82 6.26 8.60
C TRP A 186 8.41 5.80 8.28
N ILE A 187 7.86 4.92 9.08
CA ILE A 187 6.56 4.28 8.88
C ILE A 187 5.42 5.32 8.81
N PHE A 188 5.45 6.35 9.66
CA PHE A 188 4.39 7.37 9.70
C PHE A 188 4.55 8.49 8.67
N GLY A 189 5.73 8.72 8.12
CA GLY A 189 5.90 9.88 7.24
C GLY A 189 7.03 9.79 6.23
N LYS A 190 8.27 9.52 6.63
CA LYS A 190 9.44 9.62 5.76
C LYS A 190 9.33 8.76 4.50
N THR A 191 8.81 7.54 4.62
CA THR A 191 8.59 6.65 3.47
C THR A 191 7.59 7.27 2.48
N ALA A 192 6.48 7.82 2.95
CA ALA A 192 5.52 8.48 2.07
C ALA A 192 6.10 9.74 1.43
N LEU A 193 6.86 10.55 2.19
CA LEU A 193 7.54 11.74 1.68
C LEU A 193 8.63 11.43 0.65
N SER A 194 9.21 10.24 0.65
CA SER A 194 10.19 9.82 -0.37
C SER A 194 9.55 9.44 -1.71
N ILE A 195 8.23 9.26 -1.74
CA ILE A 195 7.48 8.72 -2.88
C ILE A 195 6.52 9.75 -3.47
N PHE A 196 5.87 10.53 -2.61
CA PHE A 196 4.89 11.52 -3.01
C PHE A 196 5.46 12.92 -2.85
N GLU A 197 5.10 13.79 -3.78
CA GLU A 197 5.39 15.23 -3.68
C GLU A 197 4.31 15.91 -2.84
N PHE A 198 4.74 16.58 -1.76
CA PHE A 198 3.91 17.45 -0.96
C PHE A 198 4.54 18.83 -0.89
N ASP A 199 3.73 19.88 -0.84
CA ASP A 199 4.23 21.22 -0.62
C ASP A 199 4.74 21.35 0.84
N SER A 200 5.95 21.87 1.01
CA SER A 200 6.60 22.11 2.30
C SER A 200 6.09 23.38 2.99
#